data_87eed9b54342332c6d1e2064ec6ac78a
#
_entry.id   87eed9b54342332c6d1e2064ec6ac78a
#
_cell.length_a   1.000
_cell.length_b   1.000
_cell.length_c   1.000
_cell.angle_alpha   90.00
_cell.angle_beta   90.00
_cell.angle_gamma   90.00
#
_symmetry.space_group_name_H-M   'P 1'
#
loop_
_entity.id
_entity.type
_entity.pdbx_description
1 polymer ?
#
loop_
_entity_poly.entity_id
_entity_poly.type
_entity_poly.pdbx_seq_one_letter_code
_entity_poly.pdbx_strand_id
1 'polypeptide(L)'
;MYWSKIAATDEEFDAIAALNYATFVEEIPQHEHNPSRRLIDKFHDENVYVIVYKNTEMVGMVAFRDTRPFSIDRKIGDVENHLDPEVCEYLCEIRLLAVKKNHRNGRVFTKLATAIYRYFYDAGYTACVISGTVREEKMYTQMGFRQFASAVGTEEARYLPMVLTRQDSTVFRERLREQNMVFFPGPVALEKPIIPSTNSHRSVKFQQELEQVKGELCKLAKANFVIPLVGTGTLANDAMLGQLKSEFPDEAGLVLVNGEFGDRLYNQAKQWGLHIEKIDVGWGSPFDIAQIETYFQKGSYRYIVFVHGETSNSTLNPLEELGELADKYNIKLCADCISSFGSVPFSMQGLHYATAVSGKSLGTVAGLAFIFCKERPVSSDAPLYMNLPYYIEKQIPFTLPHYFVEAVKDALKLYPERFDVLEKRMATIKNSALNVTATYPMIATWAHPKMAEILTICALNGFLLHGDSTYLKECNIAQISTIQPSFDKDFKRLQELLTYVMETL
;
A
#
# COMPACT_ATOMS: atom_id res chain seq x y z
N MET A 1 2.29 -24.80 -3.55
CA MET A 1 1.37 -23.70 -3.13
C MET A 1 0.03 -23.77 -3.84
N TYR A 2 -1.09 -23.28 -3.24
CA TYR A 2 -2.33 -22.98 -3.96
C TYR A 2 -2.44 -21.46 -4.13
N TRP A 3 -2.70 -20.99 -5.35
CA TRP A 3 -2.81 -19.56 -5.66
C TRP A 3 -3.83 -19.31 -6.77
N SER A 4 -4.30 -18.07 -6.89
CA SER A 4 -5.39 -17.69 -7.81
C SER A 4 -4.96 -16.57 -8.74
N LYS A 5 -5.50 -16.58 -9.97
CA LYS A 5 -5.41 -15.46 -10.91
C LYS A 5 -6.69 -15.33 -11.74
N ILE A 6 -6.82 -14.23 -12.47
CA ILE A 6 -7.79 -14.11 -13.56
C ILE A 6 -7.19 -14.76 -14.80
N ALA A 7 -7.95 -15.63 -15.48
CA ALA A 7 -7.50 -16.27 -16.71
C ALA A 7 -7.32 -15.23 -17.82
N ALA A 8 -6.23 -15.35 -18.59
CA ALA A 8 -5.88 -14.39 -19.62
C ALA A 8 -5.24 -15.02 -20.89
N THR A 9 -4.84 -16.29 -20.85
CA THR A 9 -4.17 -16.95 -21.98
C THR A 9 -5.05 -18.02 -22.64
N ASP A 10 -4.78 -18.33 -23.89
CA ASP A 10 -5.52 -19.37 -24.63
C ASP A 10 -5.35 -20.74 -23.98
N GLU A 11 -4.18 -21.05 -23.42
CA GLU A 11 -3.92 -22.28 -22.69
C GLU A 11 -4.78 -22.38 -21.43
N GLU A 12 -4.98 -21.26 -20.72
CA GLU A 12 -5.87 -21.21 -19.55
C GLU A 12 -7.34 -21.39 -19.95
N PHE A 13 -7.78 -20.76 -21.02
CA PHE A 13 -9.14 -20.94 -21.54
C PHE A 13 -9.38 -22.38 -22.05
N ASP A 14 -8.37 -23.00 -22.64
CA ASP A 14 -8.40 -24.41 -23.02
C ASP A 14 -8.52 -25.34 -21.82
N ALA A 15 -7.76 -25.06 -20.76
CA ALA A 15 -7.85 -25.83 -19.50
C ALA A 15 -9.21 -25.64 -18.82
N ILE A 16 -9.80 -24.44 -18.86
CA ILE A 16 -11.15 -24.15 -18.38
C ILE A 16 -12.18 -24.98 -19.16
N ALA A 17 -12.11 -24.98 -20.51
CA ALA A 17 -13.03 -25.73 -21.35
C ALA A 17 -12.95 -27.25 -21.11
N ALA A 18 -11.76 -27.78 -20.88
CA ALA A 18 -11.54 -29.17 -20.51
C ALA A 18 -12.11 -29.51 -19.10
N LEU A 19 -11.91 -28.63 -18.13
CA LEU A 19 -12.45 -28.81 -16.77
C LEU A 19 -13.98 -28.71 -16.75
N ASN A 20 -14.56 -27.78 -17.54
CA ASN A 20 -16.00 -27.69 -17.73
C ASN A 20 -16.58 -28.99 -18.32
N TYR A 21 -15.94 -29.53 -19.34
CA TYR A 21 -16.38 -30.81 -19.95
C TYR A 21 -16.32 -31.94 -18.93
N ALA A 22 -15.22 -32.12 -18.25
CA ALA A 22 -15.08 -33.16 -17.20
C ALA A 22 -16.11 -33.01 -16.10
N THR A 23 -16.50 -31.78 -15.74
CA THR A 23 -17.46 -31.53 -14.65
C THR A 23 -18.90 -31.60 -15.11
N PHE A 24 -19.28 -30.93 -16.22
CA PHE A 24 -20.67 -30.69 -16.62
C PHE A 24 -21.15 -31.59 -17.76
N VAL A 25 -20.29 -32.46 -18.31
CA VAL A 25 -20.65 -33.50 -19.30
C VAL A 25 -20.40 -34.90 -18.74
N GLU A 26 -19.19 -35.16 -18.20
CA GLU A 26 -18.83 -36.53 -17.78
C GLU A 26 -19.32 -36.86 -16.36
N GLU A 27 -19.20 -35.88 -15.41
CA GLU A 27 -19.56 -36.13 -14.01
C GLU A 27 -20.99 -35.73 -13.67
N ILE A 28 -21.46 -34.58 -14.15
CA ILE A 28 -22.82 -34.08 -14.00
C ILE A 28 -23.38 -33.91 -15.41
N PRO A 29 -24.14 -34.90 -15.96
CA PRO A 29 -24.51 -34.88 -17.36
C PRO A 29 -25.58 -33.83 -17.71
N GLN A 30 -25.16 -32.57 -17.75
CA GLN A 30 -26.02 -31.44 -18.13
C GLN A 30 -25.89 -31.06 -19.62
N HIS A 31 -24.90 -31.61 -20.32
CA HIS A 31 -24.63 -31.37 -21.73
C HIS A 31 -24.25 -32.67 -22.43
N GLU A 32 -24.43 -32.69 -23.77
CA GLU A 32 -24.10 -33.84 -24.61
C GLU A 32 -22.59 -34.06 -24.74
N HIS A 33 -22.19 -35.32 -24.90
CA HIS A 33 -20.80 -35.67 -25.20
C HIS A 33 -20.37 -35.13 -26.58
N ASN A 34 -19.13 -34.63 -26.65
CA ASN A 34 -18.52 -34.21 -27.92
C ASN A 34 -17.10 -34.79 -28.10
N PRO A 35 -16.64 -34.99 -29.35
CA PRO A 35 -15.34 -35.61 -29.61
C PRO A 35 -14.15 -34.76 -29.13
N SER A 36 -14.30 -33.45 -29.06
CA SER A 36 -13.21 -32.52 -28.63
C SER A 36 -12.95 -32.59 -27.12
N ARG A 37 -13.90 -33.15 -26.33
CA ARG A 37 -13.86 -33.17 -24.85
C ARG A 37 -13.65 -31.78 -24.26
N ARG A 38 -14.24 -30.76 -24.88
CA ARG A 38 -14.19 -29.36 -24.46
C ARG A 38 -15.60 -28.79 -24.36
N LEU A 39 -15.90 -28.11 -23.29
CA LEU A 39 -17.16 -27.38 -23.11
C LEU A 39 -16.85 -25.90 -22.92
N ILE A 40 -17.02 -25.13 -24.00
CA ILE A 40 -16.93 -23.67 -23.94
C ILE A 40 -18.29 -23.13 -23.51
N ASP A 41 -18.31 -22.28 -22.48
CA ASP A 41 -19.56 -21.65 -22.03
C ASP A 41 -20.08 -20.68 -23.10
N LYS A 42 -21.38 -20.63 -23.27
CA LYS A 42 -22.03 -19.74 -24.26
C LYS A 42 -21.81 -18.25 -24.02
N PHE A 43 -21.39 -17.87 -22.81
CA PHE A 43 -21.04 -16.51 -22.42
C PHE A 43 -19.53 -16.33 -22.22
N HIS A 44 -18.72 -17.17 -22.87
CA HIS A 44 -17.27 -17.19 -22.71
C HIS A 44 -16.63 -15.81 -22.86
N ASP A 45 -17.02 -15.07 -23.89
CA ASP A 45 -16.47 -13.75 -24.21
C ASP A 45 -16.86 -12.65 -23.20
N GLU A 46 -17.87 -12.90 -22.38
CA GLU A 46 -18.39 -11.98 -21.36
C GLU A 46 -18.00 -12.39 -19.93
N ASN A 47 -17.47 -13.60 -19.77
CA ASN A 47 -17.11 -14.13 -18.46
C ASN A 47 -15.70 -13.68 -18.05
N VAL A 48 -15.55 -13.29 -16.80
CA VAL A 48 -14.25 -13.22 -16.12
C VAL A 48 -14.06 -14.51 -15.35
N TYR A 49 -13.01 -15.27 -15.67
CA TYR A 49 -12.72 -16.53 -14.99
C TYR A 49 -11.64 -16.33 -13.92
N VAL A 50 -11.98 -16.62 -12.68
CA VAL A 50 -11.00 -16.74 -11.60
C VAL A 50 -10.60 -18.21 -11.50
N ILE A 51 -9.31 -18.48 -11.70
CA ILE A 51 -8.75 -19.83 -11.69
C ILE A 51 -7.82 -20.04 -10.51
N VAL A 52 -7.73 -21.30 -10.05
CA VAL A 52 -6.84 -21.71 -8.96
C VAL A 52 -5.84 -22.70 -9.49
N TYR A 53 -4.58 -22.43 -9.20
CA TYR A 53 -3.45 -23.30 -9.44
C TYR A 53 -3.03 -24.05 -8.18
N LYS A 54 -2.53 -25.27 -8.36
CA LYS A 54 -1.63 -25.96 -7.43
C LYS A 54 -0.25 -26.01 -8.08
N ASN A 55 0.68 -25.18 -7.60
CA ASN A 55 1.94 -24.89 -8.25
C ASN A 55 1.69 -24.34 -9.67
N THR A 56 1.95 -25.09 -10.73
CA THR A 56 1.73 -24.71 -12.13
C THR A 56 0.52 -25.43 -12.77
N GLU A 57 -0.18 -26.30 -12.05
CA GLU A 57 -1.37 -27.00 -12.54
C GLU A 57 -2.65 -26.27 -12.18
N MET A 58 -3.49 -25.90 -13.18
CA MET A 58 -4.82 -25.38 -12.94
C MET A 58 -5.73 -26.50 -12.40
N VAL A 59 -6.32 -26.29 -11.21
CA VAL A 59 -7.09 -27.30 -10.47
C VAL A 59 -8.53 -26.91 -10.17
N GLY A 60 -8.90 -25.66 -10.38
CA GLY A 60 -10.27 -25.20 -10.16
C GLY A 60 -10.53 -23.85 -10.82
N MET A 61 -11.80 -23.53 -11.03
CA MET A 61 -12.22 -22.28 -11.61
C MET A 61 -13.63 -21.88 -11.18
N VAL A 62 -13.95 -20.59 -11.35
CA VAL A 62 -15.28 -19.99 -11.22
C VAL A 62 -15.40 -18.85 -12.22
N ALA A 63 -16.59 -18.64 -12.77
CA ALA A 63 -16.87 -17.54 -13.68
C ALA A 63 -17.71 -16.45 -13.01
N PHE A 64 -17.35 -15.18 -13.27
CA PHE A 64 -18.15 -14.00 -12.99
C PHE A 64 -18.69 -13.43 -14.29
N ARG A 65 -19.91 -12.95 -14.27
CA ARG A 65 -20.55 -12.26 -15.38
C ARG A 65 -21.39 -11.10 -14.85
N ASP A 66 -21.18 -9.90 -15.39
CA ASP A 66 -21.95 -8.68 -15.06
C ASP A 66 -22.79 -8.15 -16.22
N THR A 67 -22.68 -8.78 -17.40
CA THR A 67 -23.48 -8.45 -18.57
C THR A 67 -24.81 -9.17 -18.55
N ARG A 68 -25.89 -8.43 -18.83
CA ARG A 68 -27.27 -8.96 -18.88
C ARG A 68 -27.62 -9.55 -20.26
N PRO A 69 -28.58 -10.51 -20.33
CA PRO A 69 -29.30 -11.18 -19.23
C PRO A 69 -28.41 -12.21 -18.53
N PHE A 70 -28.61 -12.38 -17.20
CA PHE A 70 -27.97 -13.47 -16.46
C PHE A 70 -28.57 -14.83 -16.82
N SER A 71 -27.87 -15.93 -16.52
CA SER A 71 -28.43 -17.26 -16.74
C SER A 71 -29.60 -17.55 -15.81
N ILE A 72 -29.64 -16.94 -14.64
CA ILE A 72 -30.71 -17.06 -13.67
C ILE A 72 -31.99 -16.34 -14.13
N ASP A 73 -31.89 -15.25 -14.93
CA ASP A 73 -33.06 -14.53 -15.45
C ASP A 73 -33.95 -15.42 -16.31
N ARG A 74 -33.37 -16.39 -17.02
CA ARG A 74 -34.14 -17.36 -17.81
C ARG A 74 -34.99 -18.34 -16.97
N LYS A 75 -34.69 -18.40 -15.67
CA LYS A 75 -35.34 -19.31 -14.74
C LYS A 75 -36.41 -18.64 -13.91
N ILE A 76 -36.23 -17.38 -13.53
CA ILE A 76 -37.11 -16.65 -12.60
C ILE A 76 -37.65 -15.33 -13.16
N GLY A 77 -37.27 -14.94 -14.39
CA GLY A 77 -37.44 -13.57 -14.89
C GLY A 77 -36.35 -12.66 -14.38
N ASP A 78 -36.47 -11.35 -14.65
CA ASP A 78 -35.45 -10.36 -14.27
C ASP A 78 -35.21 -10.37 -12.76
N VAL A 79 -33.95 -10.54 -12.37
CA VAL A 79 -33.51 -10.62 -10.95
C VAL A 79 -33.96 -9.40 -10.16
N GLU A 80 -34.00 -8.21 -10.79
CA GLU A 80 -34.38 -6.94 -10.20
C GLU A 80 -35.83 -6.93 -9.67
N ASN A 81 -36.70 -7.80 -10.21
CA ASN A 81 -38.08 -7.95 -9.71
C ASN A 81 -38.17 -8.67 -8.36
N HIS A 82 -37.07 -9.24 -7.90
CA HIS A 82 -36.97 -10.06 -6.69
C HIS A 82 -36.02 -9.49 -5.61
N LEU A 83 -35.32 -8.41 -5.90
CA LEU A 83 -34.34 -7.80 -5.01
C LEU A 83 -34.61 -6.29 -4.83
N ASP A 84 -34.14 -5.75 -3.71
CA ASP A 84 -34.22 -4.31 -3.46
C ASP A 84 -33.41 -3.50 -4.49
N PRO A 85 -33.89 -2.33 -4.93
CA PRO A 85 -33.19 -1.51 -5.94
C PRO A 85 -31.72 -1.20 -5.58
N GLU A 86 -31.42 -0.91 -4.31
CA GLU A 86 -30.05 -0.62 -3.83
C GLU A 86 -29.10 -1.82 -4.00
N VAL A 87 -29.63 -3.05 -3.90
CA VAL A 87 -28.87 -4.28 -4.14
C VAL A 87 -28.56 -4.45 -5.62
N CYS A 88 -29.44 -3.95 -6.49
CA CYS A 88 -29.38 -4.10 -7.94
C CYS A 88 -28.50 -3.08 -8.66
N GLU A 89 -27.87 -2.13 -7.96
CA GLU A 89 -27.11 -1.03 -8.55
C GLU A 89 -25.93 -1.53 -9.42
N TYR A 90 -25.19 -2.53 -8.95
CA TYR A 90 -24.12 -3.17 -9.71
C TYR A 90 -24.02 -4.67 -9.37
N LEU A 91 -24.75 -5.48 -10.14
CA LEU A 91 -24.86 -6.92 -9.95
C LEU A 91 -23.87 -7.71 -10.79
N CYS A 92 -23.44 -8.87 -10.28
CA CYS A 92 -22.83 -9.92 -11.09
C CYS A 92 -23.47 -11.28 -10.82
N GLU A 93 -23.38 -12.19 -11.79
CA GLU A 93 -23.70 -13.60 -11.63
C GLU A 93 -22.42 -14.41 -11.46
N ILE A 94 -22.35 -15.24 -10.40
CA ILE A 94 -21.28 -16.23 -10.20
C ILE A 94 -21.79 -17.57 -10.68
N ARG A 95 -20.99 -18.24 -11.51
CA ARG A 95 -21.39 -19.46 -12.19
C ARG A 95 -20.20 -20.39 -12.48
N LEU A 96 -20.48 -21.61 -12.91
CA LEU A 96 -19.48 -22.58 -13.37
C LEU A 96 -18.37 -22.89 -12.34
N LEU A 97 -18.73 -23.02 -11.06
CA LEU A 97 -17.77 -23.47 -10.07
C LEU A 97 -17.36 -24.92 -10.35
N ALA A 98 -16.13 -25.15 -10.73
CA ALA A 98 -15.59 -26.46 -11.03
C ALA A 98 -14.22 -26.67 -10.36
N VAL A 99 -14.01 -27.88 -9.80
CA VAL A 99 -12.75 -28.30 -9.18
C VAL A 99 -12.42 -29.71 -9.65
N LYS A 100 -11.17 -29.94 -10.08
CA LYS A 100 -10.68 -31.26 -10.48
C LYS A 100 -10.95 -32.28 -9.37
N LYS A 101 -11.46 -33.46 -9.72
CA LYS A 101 -11.91 -34.49 -8.79
C LYS A 101 -10.88 -34.89 -7.73
N ASN A 102 -9.62 -35.01 -8.12
CA ASN A 102 -8.50 -35.37 -7.24
C ASN A 102 -8.03 -34.21 -6.32
N HIS A 103 -8.59 -33.00 -6.50
CA HIS A 103 -8.26 -31.81 -5.72
C HIS A 103 -9.42 -31.31 -4.85
N ARG A 104 -10.52 -32.06 -4.71
CA ARG A 104 -11.70 -31.72 -3.89
C ARG A 104 -11.47 -31.97 -2.39
N ASN A 105 -10.40 -31.42 -1.85
CA ASN A 105 -10.01 -31.59 -0.44
C ASN A 105 -10.30 -30.34 0.44
N GLY A 106 -11.16 -29.46 0.01
CA GLY A 106 -11.53 -28.23 0.72
C GLY A 106 -10.53 -27.07 0.53
N ARG A 107 -9.23 -27.33 0.30
CA ARG A 107 -8.24 -26.26 0.13
C ARG A 107 -8.44 -25.44 -1.14
N VAL A 108 -8.76 -26.10 -2.26
CA VAL A 108 -9.07 -25.41 -3.53
C VAL A 108 -10.33 -24.59 -3.37
N PHE A 109 -11.36 -25.17 -2.75
CA PHE A 109 -12.62 -24.45 -2.49
C PHE A 109 -12.40 -23.20 -1.62
N THR A 110 -11.65 -23.33 -0.51
CA THR A 110 -11.30 -22.17 0.34
C THR A 110 -10.56 -21.10 -0.48
N LYS A 111 -9.66 -21.51 -1.37
CA LYS A 111 -8.92 -20.57 -2.22
C LYS A 111 -9.83 -19.89 -3.23
N LEU A 112 -10.73 -20.63 -3.88
CA LEU A 112 -11.75 -20.07 -4.77
C LEU A 112 -12.67 -19.10 -4.03
N ALA A 113 -13.21 -19.50 -2.88
CA ALA A 113 -14.05 -18.64 -2.06
C ALA A 113 -13.34 -17.33 -1.69
N THR A 114 -12.09 -17.42 -1.24
CA THR A 114 -11.27 -16.23 -0.93
C THR A 114 -11.10 -15.33 -2.15
N ALA A 115 -10.78 -15.90 -3.32
CA ALA A 115 -10.58 -15.15 -4.55
C ALA A 115 -11.91 -14.55 -5.06
N ILE A 116 -13.03 -15.28 -4.94
CA ILE A 116 -14.38 -14.77 -5.24
C ILE A 116 -14.65 -13.48 -4.44
N TYR A 117 -14.45 -13.53 -3.12
CA TYR A 117 -14.73 -12.35 -2.30
C TYR A 117 -13.79 -11.19 -2.61
N ARG A 118 -12.48 -11.44 -2.81
CA ARG A 118 -11.54 -10.39 -3.19
C ARG A 118 -11.93 -9.75 -4.51
N TYR A 119 -12.18 -10.55 -5.53
CA TYR A 119 -12.60 -10.05 -6.84
C TYR A 119 -13.94 -9.30 -6.76
N PHE A 120 -14.94 -9.84 -6.03
CA PHE A 120 -16.23 -9.20 -5.81
C PHE A 120 -16.11 -7.77 -5.22
N TYR A 121 -15.23 -7.60 -4.22
CA TYR A 121 -15.01 -6.30 -3.61
C TYR A 121 -14.19 -5.36 -4.48
N ASP A 122 -13.15 -5.86 -5.13
CA ASP A 122 -12.23 -5.07 -5.97
C ASP A 122 -12.92 -4.57 -7.24
N ALA A 123 -13.77 -5.41 -7.86
CA ALA A 123 -14.57 -5.03 -9.01
C ALA A 123 -15.72 -4.05 -8.69
N GLY A 124 -16.03 -3.83 -7.42
CA GLY A 124 -17.02 -2.84 -7.01
C GLY A 124 -18.46 -3.33 -6.94
N TYR A 125 -18.76 -4.61 -7.19
CA TYR A 125 -20.14 -5.14 -7.20
C TYR A 125 -20.87 -4.87 -5.89
N THR A 126 -22.17 -4.51 -5.96
CA THR A 126 -23.06 -4.34 -4.80
C THR A 126 -23.57 -5.69 -4.28
N ALA A 127 -23.86 -6.59 -5.19
CA ALA A 127 -24.24 -7.96 -4.86
C ALA A 127 -23.88 -8.94 -5.99
N CYS A 128 -23.84 -10.24 -5.64
CA CYS A 128 -23.73 -11.30 -6.62
C CYS A 128 -24.85 -12.31 -6.44
N VAL A 129 -25.34 -12.86 -7.56
CA VAL A 129 -26.38 -13.87 -7.60
C VAL A 129 -25.83 -15.20 -8.10
N ILE A 130 -26.41 -16.29 -7.61
CA ILE A 130 -26.10 -17.65 -8.05
C ILE A 130 -27.38 -18.46 -8.27
N SER A 131 -27.30 -19.45 -9.16
CA SER A 131 -28.23 -20.58 -9.18
C SER A 131 -27.60 -21.72 -8.40
N GLY A 132 -27.72 -21.70 -7.07
CA GLY A 132 -27.19 -22.74 -6.20
C GLY A 132 -27.94 -24.05 -6.35
N THR A 133 -27.27 -25.21 -6.28
CA THR A 133 -27.95 -26.50 -6.20
C THR A 133 -28.45 -26.72 -4.77
N VAL A 134 -29.62 -27.35 -4.63
CA VAL A 134 -30.21 -27.71 -3.31
C VAL A 134 -29.23 -28.55 -2.48
N ARG A 135 -28.45 -29.40 -3.14
CA ARG A 135 -27.42 -30.24 -2.49
C ARG A 135 -26.39 -29.42 -1.74
N GLU A 136 -26.02 -28.27 -2.26
CA GLU A 136 -24.92 -27.40 -1.73
C GLU A 136 -25.46 -26.16 -0.97
N GLU A 137 -26.78 -26.12 -0.67
CA GLU A 137 -27.45 -25.01 0.04
C GLU A 137 -26.72 -24.63 1.33
N LYS A 138 -26.36 -25.61 2.15
CA LYS A 138 -25.66 -25.39 3.42
C LYS A 138 -24.30 -24.68 3.22
N MET A 139 -23.61 -25.06 2.16
CA MET A 139 -22.33 -24.44 1.81
C MET A 139 -22.50 -22.97 1.41
N TYR A 140 -23.47 -22.67 0.53
CA TYR A 140 -23.75 -21.30 0.11
C TYR A 140 -24.22 -20.41 1.27
N THR A 141 -25.07 -20.96 2.14
CA THR A 141 -25.51 -20.23 3.36
C THR A 141 -24.35 -19.93 4.29
N GLN A 142 -23.40 -20.85 4.47
CA GLN A 142 -22.17 -20.60 5.24
C GLN A 142 -21.26 -19.54 4.61
N MET A 143 -21.33 -19.36 3.30
CA MET A 143 -20.69 -18.28 2.57
C MET A 143 -21.47 -16.95 2.66
N GLY A 144 -22.60 -16.89 3.36
CA GLY A 144 -23.41 -15.68 3.50
C GLY A 144 -24.46 -15.47 2.41
N PHE A 145 -24.61 -16.40 1.46
CA PHE A 145 -25.68 -16.33 0.47
C PHE A 145 -27.03 -16.60 1.14
N ARG A 146 -28.04 -15.84 0.76
CA ARG A 146 -29.44 -16.05 1.16
C ARG A 146 -30.32 -16.30 -0.05
N GLN A 147 -31.31 -17.16 0.09
CA GLN A 147 -32.31 -17.37 -0.94
C GLN A 147 -33.20 -16.14 -1.10
N PHE A 148 -33.47 -15.69 -2.34
CA PHE A 148 -34.28 -14.51 -2.63
C PHE A 148 -35.51 -14.79 -3.51
N ALA A 149 -35.60 -15.96 -4.11
CA ALA A 149 -36.77 -16.40 -4.87
C ALA A 149 -37.02 -17.90 -4.68
N SER A 150 -38.21 -18.40 -5.08
CA SER A 150 -38.59 -19.80 -4.97
C SER A 150 -37.62 -20.71 -5.75
N ALA A 151 -37.42 -21.93 -5.24
CA ALA A 151 -36.61 -22.92 -5.94
C ALA A 151 -37.22 -23.25 -7.32
N VAL A 152 -36.38 -23.41 -8.33
CA VAL A 152 -36.76 -23.63 -9.73
C VAL A 152 -36.11 -24.91 -10.28
N GLY A 153 -36.71 -25.50 -11.34
CA GLY A 153 -36.19 -26.68 -12.01
C GLY A 153 -37.07 -27.92 -11.75
N THR A 154 -36.57 -29.09 -12.15
CA THR A 154 -37.25 -30.39 -11.97
C THR A 154 -36.87 -31.03 -10.63
N GLU A 155 -37.53 -32.12 -10.24
CA GLU A 155 -37.19 -32.89 -9.04
C GLU A 155 -35.74 -33.40 -9.06
N GLU A 156 -35.21 -33.70 -10.24
CA GLU A 156 -33.84 -34.21 -10.44
C GLU A 156 -32.77 -33.10 -10.52
N ALA A 157 -33.17 -31.86 -10.90
CA ALA A 157 -32.27 -30.74 -11.09
C ALA A 157 -32.90 -29.45 -10.53
N ARG A 158 -32.96 -29.34 -9.21
CA ARG A 158 -33.56 -28.22 -8.49
C ARG A 158 -32.51 -27.21 -8.09
N TYR A 159 -32.77 -25.93 -8.38
CA TYR A 159 -31.86 -24.82 -8.10
C TYR A 159 -32.50 -23.80 -7.17
N LEU A 160 -31.68 -23.19 -6.32
CA LEU A 160 -32.03 -22.12 -5.41
C LEU A 160 -31.47 -20.80 -5.95
N PRO A 161 -32.34 -19.83 -6.31
CA PRO A 161 -31.89 -18.46 -6.54
C PRO A 161 -31.37 -17.84 -5.24
N MET A 162 -30.06 -17.57 -5.17
CA MET A 162 -29.46 -17.04 -3.97
C MET A 162 -28.64 -15.78 -4.29
N VAL A 163 -28.58 -14.85 -3.32
CA VAL A 163 -27.86 -13.58 -3.39
C VAL A 163 -26.92 -13.43 -2.22
N LEU A 164 -25.75 -12.83 -2.49
CA LEU A 164 -24.81 -12.36 -1.48
C LEU A 164 -24.61 -10.84 -1.69
N THR A 165 -24.94 -10.05 -0.68
CA THR A 165 -24.72 -8.60 -0.69
C THR A 165 -23.43 -8.22 0.01
N ARG A 166 -22.96 -6.99 -0.21
CA ARG A 166 -21.82 -6.43 0.57
C ARG A 166 -22.10 -6.42 2.07
N GLN A 167 -23.34 -6.19 2.47
CA GLN A 167 -23.75 -6.18 3.88
C GLN A 167 -23.66 -7.58 4.49
N ASP A 168 -24.20 -8.60 3.81
CA ASP A 168 -24.19 -10.00 4.27
C ASP A 168 -22.76 -10.55 4.43
N SER A 169 -21.81 -10.02 3.67
CA SER A 169 -20.42 -10.48 3.61
C SER A 169 -19.42 -9.68 4.47
N THR A 170 -19.89 -8.71 5.27
CA THR A 170 -19.01 -7.79 6.05
C THR A 170 -18.03 -8.54 6.96
N VAL A 171 -18.48 -9.52 7.71
CA VAL A 171 -17.64 -10.31 8.64
C VAL A 171 -16.54 -11.06 7.87
N PHE A 172 -16.86 -11.61 6.71
CA PHE A 172 -15.88 -12.31 5.89
C PHE A 172 -14.86 -11.33 5.29
N ARG A 173 -15.31 -10.16 4.87
CA ARG A 173 -14.44 -9.07 4.37
C ARG A 173 -13.40 -8.64 5.42
N GLU A 174 -13.83 -8.45 6.66
CA GLU A 174 -12.92 -8.07 7.76
C GLU A 174 -11.86 -9.15 8.00
N ARG A 175 -12.26 -10.43 8.04
CA ARG A 175 -11.30 -11.55 8.14
C ARG A 175 -10.29 -11.58 6.99
N LEU A 176 -10.72 -11.28 5.76
CA LEU A 176 -9.80 -11.20 4.62
C LEU A 176 -8.82 -10.03 4.75
N ARG A 177 -9.27 -8.89 5.27
CA ARG A 177 -8.41 -7.73 5.54
C ARG A 177 -7.35 -8.04 6.60
N GLU A 178 -7.73 -8.72 7.67
CA GLU A 178 -6.79 -9.16 8.72
C GLU A 178 -5.75 -10.16 8.21
N GLN A 179 -6.07 -10.91 7.15
CA GLN A 179 -5.17 -11.88 6.51
C GLN A 179 -4.27 -11.25 5.43
N ASN A 180 -4.42 -9.97 5.14
CA ASN A 180 -3.59 -9.30 4.16
C ASN A 180 -2.15 -9.16 4.66
N MET A 181 -1.21 -9.47 3.77
CA MET A 181 0.22 -9.28 3.95
C MET A 181 0.61 -7.99 3.24
N VAL A 182 0.95 -6.96 4.01
CA VAL A 182 1.11 -5.59 3.51
C VAL A 182 2.58 -5.25 3.35
N PHE A 183 2.95 -4.69 2.19
CA PHE A 183 4.31 -4.25 1.86
C PHE A 183 4.37 -2.75 1.52
N PHE A 184 3.42 -1.98 1.98
CA PHE A 184 3.36 -0.53 1.75
C PHE A 184 4.45 0.23 2.53
N PRO A 185 4.97 1.35 1.99
CA PRO A 185 5.95 2.22 2.65
C PRO A 185 5.37 3.04 3.82
N GLY A 186 4.14 2.81 4.19
CA GLY A 186 3.39 3.41 5.29
C GLY A 186 1.89 3.47 5.01
N PRO A 187 1.05 3.59 6.04
CA PRO A 187 1.42 3.53 7.45
C PRO A 187 1.92 2.16 7.89
N VAL A 188 2.73 2.12 8.95
CA VAL A 188 3.20 0.86 9.54
C VAL A 188 2.06 0.21 10.31
N ALA A 189 1.87 -1.10 10.15
CA ALA A 189 0.95 -1.87 10.97
C ALA A 189 1.48 -1.93 12.41
N LEU A 190 0.59 -1.83 13.38
CA LEU A 190 0.98 -1.92 14.78
C LEU A 190 0.83 -3.37 15.26
N GLU A 191 1.86 -3.91 15.90
CA GLU A 191 1.79 -5.25 16.51
C GLU A 191 0.80 -5.30 17.67
N LYS A 192 0.62 -4.19 18.38
CA LYS A 192 -0.32 -4.05 19.48
C LYS A 192 -1.23 -2.86 19.22
N PRO A 193 -2.53 -3.00 19.51
CA PRO A 193 -3.44 -1.86 19.40
C PRO A 193 -3.02 -0.76 20.39
N ILE A 194 -3.07 0.49 19.92
CA ILE A 194 -2.89 1.63 20.80
C ILE A 194 -4.18 1.82 21.60
N ILE A 195 -4.07 1.79 22.90
CA ILE A 195 -5.17 2.12 23.79
C ILE A 195 -5.12 3.63 24.05
N PRO A 196 -6.14 4.39 23.63
CA PRO A 196 -6.18 5.83 23.90
C PRO A 196 -6.05 6.08 25.41
N SER A 197 -5.03 6.86 25.81
CA SER A 197 -4.87 7.29 27.19
C SER A 197 -5.81 8.45 27.47
N THR A 198 -6.37 8.46 28.68
CA THR A 198 -7.20 9.58 29.18
C THR A 198 -6.37 10.72 29.74
N ASN A 199 -5.04 10.63 29.74
CA ASN A 199 -4.17 11.67 30.27
C ASN A 199 -4.25 12.94 29.43
N SER A 200 -4.56 14.04 30.07
CA SER A 200 -4.57 15.36 29.43
C SER A 200 -3.16 15.80 29.04
N HIS A 201 -3.01 16.42 27.88
CA HIS A 201 -1.77 17.10 27.46
C HIS A 201 -1.34 18.24 28.41
N ARG A 202 -2.20 18.65 29.34
CA ARG A 202 -1.91 19.65 30.38
C ARG A 202 -1.43 19.02 31.69
N SER A 203 -1.41 17.70 31.82
CA SER A 203 -0.92 17.03 33.01
C SER A 203 0.60 17.10 33.12
N VAL A 204 1.11 17.16 34.37
CA VAL A 204 2.56 17.14 34.61
C VAL A 204 3.22 15.88 34.05
N LYS A 205 2.55 14.73 34.17
CA LYS A 205 3.03 13.47 33.59
C LYS A 205 3.22 13.57 32.08
N PHE A 206 2.22 14.09 31.37
CA PHE A 206 2.32 14.27 29.92
C PHE A 206 3.48 15.18 29.54
N GLN A 207 3.63 16.31 30.21
CA GLN A 207 4.72 17.26 29.96
C GLN A 207 6.09 16.61 30.13
N GLN A 208 6.28 15.84 31.22
CA GLN A 208 7.53 15.13 31.47
C GLN A 208 7.83 14.07 30.40
N GLU A 209 6.84 13.29 29.99
CA GLU A 209 7.00 12.28 28.94
C GLU A 209 7.28 12.92 27.57
N LEU A 210 6.61 14.01 27.22
CA LEU A 210 6.90 14.74 25.98
C LEU A 210 8.31 15.30 25.96
N GLU A 211 8.77 15.93 27.05
CA GLU A 211 10.13 16.44 27.15
C GLU A 211 11.18 15.32 27.10
N GLN A 212 10.90 14.16 27.71
CA GLN A 212 11.75 12.99 27.58
C GLN A 212 11.86 12.54 26.10
N VAL A 213 10.73 12.40 25.40
CA VAL A 213 10.70 12.01 23.96
C VAL A 213 11.43 13.03 23.10
N LYS A 214 11.21 14.32 23.32
CA LYS A 214 11.94 15.39 22.61
C LYS A 214 13.45 15.31 22.87
N GLY A 215 13.86 15.10 24.10
CA GLY A 215 15.26 14.93 24.49
C GLY A 215 15.92 13.72 23.82
N GLU A 216 15.22 12.58 23.78
CA GLU A 216 15.70 11.37 23.08
C GLU A 216 15.80 11.58 21.57
N LEU A 217 14.79 12.19 20.93
CA LEU A 217 14.82 12.54 19.52
C LEU A 217 15.97 13.50 19.19
N CYS A 218 16.17 14.56 19.98
CA CYS A 218 17.30 15.50 19.82
C CYS A 218 18.64 14.78 19.94
N LYS A 219 18.79 13.90 20.93
CA LYS A 219 20.01 13.10 21.11
C LYS A 219 20.30 12.20 19.91
N LEU A 220 19.29 11.48 19.43
CA LEU A 220 19.43 10.58 18.28
C LEU A 220 19.77 11.33 16.99
N ALA A 221 19.11 12.46 16.75
CA ALA A 221 19.32 13.30 15.57
C ALA A 221 20.50 14.24 15.68
N LYS A 222 21.15 14.38 16.85
CA LYS A 222 22.11 15.46 17.16
C LYS A 222 21.54 16.85 16.86
N ALA A 223 20.25 17.04 17.15
CA ALA A 223 19.53 18.29 16.98
C ALA A 223 19.53 19.11 18.26
N ASN A 224 19.45 20.45 18.15
CA ASN A 224 19.28 21.31 19.33
C ASN A 224 17.81 21.43 19.73
N PHE A 225 16.89 21.37 18.76
CA PHE A 225 15.46 21.44 18.99
C PHE A 225 14.73 20.44 18.13
N VAL A 226 13.60 19.91 18.64
CA VAL A 226 12.62 19.14 17.88
C VAL A 226 11.21 19.67 18.19
N ILE A 227 10.43 19.87 17.15
CA ILE A 227 9.06 20.36 17.25
C ILE A 227 8.12 19.25 16.75
N PRO A 228 7.32 18.61 17.63
CA PRO A 228 6.30 17.67 17.24
C PRO A 228 5.02 18.39 16.81
N LEU A 229 4.50 18.02 15.63
CA LEU A 229 3.20 18.47 15.10
C LEU A 229 2.26 17.28 14.97
N VAL A 230 0.98 17.47 15.32
CA VAL A 230 -0.05 16.49 14.97
C VAL A 230 -0.36 16.62 13.47
N GLY A 231 0.07 15.64 12.70
CA GLY A 231 -0.08 15.69 11.25
C GLY A 231 0.79 14.71 10.49
N THR A 232 0.86 14.93 9.19
CA THR A 232 1.64 14.12 8.24
C THR A 232 2.98 14.78 7.91
N GLY A 233 3.85 14.05 7.19
CA GLY A 233 5.11 14.61 6.70
C GLY A 233 4.92 15.82 5.78
N THR A 234 3.85 15.85 5.00
CA THR A 234 3.50 17.00 4.17
C THR A 234 3.33 18.27 5.01
N LEU A 235 2.68 18.17 6.18
CA LEU A 235 2.55 19.30 7.12
C LEU A 235 3.92 19.72 7.69
N ALA A 236 4.81 18.77 7.99
CA ALA A 236 6.16 19.11 8.46
C ALA A 236 6.96 19.86 7.40
N ASN A 237 6.85 19.43 6.14
CA ASN A 237 7.49 20.13 5.01
C ASN A 237 6.91 21.53 4.84
N ASP A 238 5.59 21.70 4.91
CA ASP A 238 4.95 23.02 4.85
C ASP A 238 5.42 23.93 5.99
N ALA A 239 5.52 23.42 7.23
CA ALA A 239 6.01 24.22 8.36
C ALA A 239 7.48 24.60 8.22
N MET A 240 8.31 23.70 7.69
CA MET A 240 9.72 23.97 7.37
C MET A 240 9.85 25.04 6.29
N LEU A 241 9.09 24.92 5.20
CA LEU A 241 9.13 25.86 4.08
C LEU A 241 8.56 27.24 4.48
N GLY A 242 7.49 27.27 5.29
CA GLY A 242 6.96 28.51 5.86
C GLY A 242 7.95 29.23 6.77
N GLN A 243 8.75 28.47 7.53
CA GLN A 243 9.83 29.03 8.34
C GLN A 243 10.95 29.58 7.45
N LEU A 244 11.35 28.86 6.39
CA LEU A 244 12.34 29.35 5.42
C LEU A 244 11.87 30.62 4.72
N LYS A 245 10.58 30.73 4.37
CA LYS A 245 10.01 31.96 3.79
C LYS A 245 10.12 33.15 4.73
N SER A 246 9.97 32.94 6.02
CA SER A 246 10.10 33.99 7.03
C SER A 246 11.58 34.39 7.29
N GLU A 247 12.50 33.44 7.19
CA GLU A 247 13.93 33.66 7.38
C GLU A 247 14.62 34.28 6.15
N PHE A 248 14.12 33.91 4.96
CA PHE A 248 14.73 34.30 3.66
C PHE A 248 13.65 34.83 2.71
N PRO A 249 12.96 35.94 3.05
CA PRO A 249 11.80 36.42 2.32
C PRO A 249 12.07 36.75 0.85
N ASP A 250 13.24 37.28 0.56
CA ASP A 250 13.65 37.79 -0.76
C ASP A 250 14.88 37.08 -1.35
N GLU A 251 15.45 36.13 -0.60
CA GLU A 251 16.64 35.41 -1.04
C GLU A 251 16.29 34.16 -1.86
N ALA A 252 17.19 33.84 -2.80
CA ALA A 252 17.03 32.66 -3.65
C ALA A 252 17.49 31.38 -2.95
N GLY A 253 16.78 30.28 -3.26
CA GLY A 253 17.14 28.93 -2.85
C GLY A 253 17.09 27.94 -4.00
N LEU A 254 17.59 26.74 -3.75
CA LEU A 254 17.55 25.62 -4.67
C LEU A 254 16.67 24.50 -4.13
N VAL A 255 15.94 23.79 -5.03
CA VAL A 255 15.31 22.52 -4.71
C VAL A 255 15.88 21.45 -5.62
N LEU A 256 16.49 20.41 -5.03
CA LEU A 256 17.01 19.27 -5.77
C LEU A 256 15.92 18.21 -5.92
N VAL A 257 15.76 17.73 -7.15
CA VAL A 257 14.68 16.80 -7.52
C VAL A 257 15.25 15.63 -8.31
N ASN A 258 14.88 14.42 -7.89
CA ASN A 258 15.14 13.18 -8.62
C ASN A 258 13.99 12.16 -8.48
N GLY A 259 12.80 12.62 -8.09
CA GLY A 259 11.61 11.78 -7.95
C GLY A 259 10.37 12.57 -7.52
N GLU A 260 9.28 11.86 -7.31
CA GLU A 260 7.94 12.40 -7.01
C GLU A 260 7.90 13.28 -5.75
N PHE A 261 8.61 12.86 -4.69
CA PHE A 261 8.60 13.63 -3.43
C PHE A 261 9.46 14.88 -3.52
N GLY A 262 10.53 14.84 -4.33
CA GLY A 262 11.30 16.03 -4.69
C GLY A 262 10.46 17.04 -5.48
N ASP A 263 9.69 16.60 -6.46
CA ASP A 263 8.74 17.44 -7.21
C ASP A 263 7.65 18.01 -6.32
N ARG A 264 7.12 17.21 -5.41
CA ARG A 264 6.12 17.68 -4.43
C ARG A 264 6.70 18.77 -3.53
N LEU A 265 7.90 18.59 -3.03
CA LEU A 265 8.60 19.54 -2.17
C LEU A 265 8.85 20.88 -2.92
N TYR A 266 9.25 20.81 -4.19
CA TYR A 266 9.36 21.99 -5.06
C TYR A 266 8.03 22.72 -5.22
N ASN A 267 6.93 21.97 -5.48
CA ASN A 267 5.61 22.58 -5.63
C ASN A 267 5.09 23.21 -4.33
N GLN A 268 5.34 22.60 -3.16
CA GLN A 268 5.05 23.20 -1.86
C GLN A 268 5.84 24.51 -1.67
N ALA A 269 7.13 24.49 -1.96
CA ALA A 269 7.98 25.69 -1.86
C ALA A 269 7.47 26.84 -2.75
N LYS A 270 7.00 26.53 -3.97
CA LYS A 270 6.34 27.53 -4.84
C LYS A 270 5.05 28.08 -4.23
N GLN A 271 4.22 27.23 -3.64
CA GLN A 271 2.98 27.69 -3.00
C GLN A 271 3.23 28.62 -1.82
N TRP A 272 4.34 28.44 -1.10
CA TRP A 272 4.82 29.36 -0.06
C TRP A 272 5.39 30.66 -0.62
N GLY A 273 5.53 30.80 -1.93
CA GLY A 273 6.10 31.99 -2.57
C GLY A 273 7.61 32.15 -2.29
N LEU A 274 8.31 31.04 -2.10
CA LEU A 274 9.77 31.04 -1.99
C LEU A 274 10.42 31.34 -3.37
N HIS A 275 11.49 32.11 -3.38
CA HIS A 275 12.29 32.33 -4.58
C HIS A 275 13.21 31.14 -4.79
N ILE A 276 12.78 30.19 -5.63
CA ILE A 276 13.47 28.91 -5.79
C ILE A 276 13.76 28.59 -7.26
N GLU A 277 14.93 27.98 -7.48
CA GLU A 277 15.28 27.31 -8.73
C GLU A 277 15.23 25.80 -8.52
N LYS A 278 14.69 25.06 -9.52
CA LYS A 278 14.62 23.60 -9.52
C LYS A 278 15.82 23.03 -10.25
N ILE A 279 16.58 22.16 -9.60
CA ILE A 279 17.58 21.30 -10.23
C ILE A 279 16.99 19.89 -10.32
N ASP A 280 16.53 19.52 -11.51
CA ASP A 280 15.99 18.21 -11.82
C ASP A 280 17.05 17.36 -12.53
N VAL A 281 17.52 16.31 -11.86
CA VAL A 281 18.56 15.43 -12.41
C VAL A 281 17.97 14.19 -13.11
N GLY A 282 16.64 14.11 -13.16
CA GLY A 282 15.90 12.98 -13.72
C GLY A 282 15.59 11.90 -12.68
N TRP A 283 14.56 11.12 -12.98
CA TRP A 283 14.00 10.08 -12.09
C TRP A 283 15.06 9.06 -11.65
N GLY A 284 15.24 8.94 -10.34
CA GLY A 284 16.17 7.98 -9.71
C GLY A 284 17.65 8.24 -9.98
N SER A 285 18.00 9.32 -10.66
CA SER A 285 19.40 9.69 -10.90
C SER A 285 20.04 10.22 -9.62
N PRO A 286 21.30 9.87 -9.32
CA PRO A 286 22.02 10.40 -8.17
C PRO A 286 22.32 11.89 -8.35
N PHE A 287 22.38 12.64 -7.25
CA PHE A 287 22.85 14.02 -7.27
C PHE A 287 24.36 14.05 -7.51
N ASP A 288 24.78 14.77 -8.54
CA ASP A 288 26.19 15.06 -8.80
C ASP A 288 26.61 16.30 -8.02
N ILE A 289 27.40 16.10 -6.97
CA ILE A 289 27.87 17.16 -6.06
C ILE A 289 28.68 18.21 -6.82
N ALA A 290 29.52 17.80 -7.79
CA ALA A 290 30.32 18.74 -8.59
C ALA A 290 29.44 19.61 -9.50
N GLN A 291 28.38 19.04 -10.06
CA GLN A 291 27.39 19.78 -10.83
C GLN A 291 26.65 20.79 -9.95
N ILE A 292 26.18 20.35 -8.76
CA ILE A 292 25.47 21.22 -7.80
C ILE A 292 26.39 22.37 -7.37
N GLU A 293 27.68 22.11 -7.13
CA GLU A 293 28.66 23.14 -6.77
C GLU A 293 28.76 24.26 -7.83
N THR A 294 28.58 23.91 -9.11
CA THR A 294 28.61 24.96 -10.18
C THR A 294 27.47 25.96 -10.06
N TYR A 295 26.32 25.57 -9.50
CA TYR A 295 25.22 26.49 -9.20
C TYR A 295 25.62 27.47 -8.08
N PHE A 296 26.25 26.96 -7.00
CA PHE A 296 26.70 27.80 -5.89
C PHE A 296 27.76 28.79 -6.30
N GLN A 297 28.63 28.46 -7.26
CA GLN A 297 29.62 29.34 -7.81
C GLN A 297 29.04 30.44 -8.70
N LYS A 298 27.92 30.17 -9.36
CA LYS A 298 27.29 31.09 -10.32
C LYS A 298 26.18 31.95 -9.71
N GLY A 299 25.54 31.50 -8.65
CA GLY A 299 24.37 32.13 -8.05
C GLY A 299 24.58 32.49 -6.57
N SER A 300 23.73 33.38 -6.06
CA SER A 300 23.70 33.76 -4.66
C SER A 300 22.53 33.07 -3.96
N TYR A 301 22.66 31.77 -3.70
CA TYR A 301 21.62 30.98 -3.00
C TYR A 301 21.90 31.02 -1.49
N ARG A 302 20.82 31.10 -0.70
CA ARG A 302 20.90 31.12 0.78
C ARG A 302 20.51 29.80 1.41
N TYR A 303 19.70 29.00 0.72
CA TYR A 303 19.25 27.70 1.20
C TYR A 303 19.08 26.70 0.05
N ILE A 304 19.16 25.43 0.41
CA ILE A 304 18.90 24.30 -0.47
C ILE A 304 17.96 23.35 0.23
N VAL A 305 16.97 22.79 -0.50
CA VAL A 305 16.00 21.84 0.02
C VAL A 305 16.01 20.60 -0.84
N PHE A 306 15.97 19.42 -0.25
CA PHE A 306 15.92 18.15 -0.97
C PHE A 306 15.27 17.04 -0.16
N VAL A 307 14.94 15.92 -0.81
CA VAL A 307 14.47 14.70 -0.17
C VAL A 307 15.66 13.77 0.08
N HIS A 308 15.93 13.41 1.35
CA HIS A 308 17.03 12.50 1.68
C HIS A 308 16.75 11.06 1.22
N GLY A 309 15.54 10.52 1.55
CA GLY A 309 15.12 9.22 1.06
C GLY A 309 13.98 9.35 0.06
N GLU A 310 14.28 9.32 -1.25
CA GLU A 310 13.27 9.40 -2.31
C GLU A 310 12.54 8.06 -2.45
N THR A 311 11.39 7.95 -1.79
CA THR A 311 10.61 6.71 -1.71
C THR A 311 10.08 6.27 -3.08
N SER A 312 9.77 7.22 -3.98
CA SER A 312 9.15 6.91 -5.27
C SER A 312 10.00 6.01 -6.16
N ASN A 313 11.32 6.06 -6.03
CA ASN A 313 12.27 5.27 -6.82
C ASN A 313 13.33 4.55 -5.97
N SER A 314 13.18 4.52 -4.63
CA SER A 314 14.06 3.83 -3.68
C SER A 314 15.49 4.38 -3.62
N THR A 315 15.68 5.68 -3.86
CA THR A 315 16.98 6.34 -3.85
C THR A 315 17.26 7.03 -2.51
N LEU A 316 18.46 6.80 -1.95
CA LEU A 316 19.00 7.59 -0.84
C LEU A 316 19.95 8.65 -1.42
N ASN A 317 19.68 9.90 -1.14
CA ASN A 317 20.46 11.02 -1.61
C ASN A 317 21.63 11.35 -0.65
N PRO A 318 22.75 11.92 -1.14
CA PRO A 318 23.99 12.08 -0.39
C PRO A 318 23.90 13.25 0.60
N LEU A 319 23.38 13.00 1.80
CA LEU A 319 23.13 14.01 2.83
C LEU A 319 24.43 14.62 3.38
N GLU A 320 25.44 13.79 3.63
CA GLU A 320 26.70 14.23 4.22
C GLU A 320 27.48 15.12 3.26
N GLU A 321 27.60 14.69 2.00
CA GLU A 321 28.32 15.43 0.95
C GLU A 321 27.62 16.76 0.62
N LEU A 322 26.28 16.77 0.60
CA LEU A 322 25.51 18.01 0.45
C LEU A 322 25.68 18.93 1.66
N GLY A 323 25.79 18.37 2.87
CA GLY A 323 26.07 19.11 4.10
C GLY A 323 27.46 19.82 4.06
N GLU A 324 28.48 19.08 3.66
CA GLU A 324 29.83 19.62 3.50
C GLU A 324 29.88 20.73 2.44
N LEU A 325 29.20 20.51 1.32
CA LEU A 325 29.11 21.49 0.25
C LEU A 325 28.36 22.77 0.71
N ALA A 326 27.24 22.61 1.39
CA ALA A 326 26.43 23.70 1.92
C ALA A 326 27.22 24.54 2.97
N ASP A 327 27.92 23.87 3.88
CA ASP A 327 28.78 24.53 4.88
C ASP A 327 29.93 25.32 4.20
N LYS A 328 30.56 24.78 3.14
CA LYS A 328 31.60 25.44 2.36
C LYS A 328 31.15 26.79 1.77
N TYR A 329 29.89 26.85 1.32
CA TYR A 329 29.33 28.06 0.68
C TYR A 329 28.44 28.88 1.63
N ASN A 330 28.38 28.52 2.92
CA ASN A 330 27.53 29.16 3.93
C ASN A 330 26.02 29.16 3.50
N ILE A 331 25.55 28.04 2.94
CA ILE A 331 24.17 27.81 2.50
C ILE A 331 23.46 26.97 3.55
N LYS A 332 22.21 27.29 3.86
CA LYS A 332 21.40 26.51 4.80
C LYS A 332 20.81 25.29 4.11
N LEU A 333 21.23 24.08 4.51
CA LEU A 333 20.72 22.82 3.97
C LEU A 333 19.49 22.35 4.76
N CYS A 334 18.41 22.04 4.05
CA CYS A 334 17.17 21.52 4.61
C CYS A 334 16.78 20.21 3.93
N ALA A 335 16.38 19.20 4.71
CA ALA A 335 16.11 17.87 4.20
C ALA A 335 14.73 17.34 4.62
N ASP A 336 13.99 16.81 3.66
CA ASP A 336 12.89 15.89 3.92
C ASP A 336 13.45 14.51 4.25
N CYS A 337 13.45 14.15 5.54
CA CYS A 337 13.89 12.84 6.03
C CYS A 337 12.71 11.94 6.44
N ILE A 338 11.50 12.20 5.92
CA ILE A 338 10.27 11.51 6.29
C ILE A 338 10.38 10.00 6.10
N SER A 339 11.04 9.51 5.06
CA SER A 339 11.22 8.08 4.82
C SER A 339 12.55 7.52 5.32
N SER A 340 13.57 8.36 5.42
CA SER A 340 14.92 7.93 5.82
C SER A 340 15.12 7.91 7.33
N PHE A 341 14.45 8.77 8.10
CA PHE A 341 14.56 8.78 9.57
C PHE A 341 14.04 7.46 10.17
N GLY A 342 14.92 6.72 10.80
CA GLY A 342 14.66 5.37 11.35
C GLY A 342 14.97 4.22 10.38
N SER A 343 15.36 4.50 9.12
CA SER A 343 15.83 3.47 8.19
C SER A 343 17.34 3.50 7.95
N VAL A 344 17.96 4.67 8.13
CA VAL A 344 19.41 4.87 8.07
C VAL A 344 19.85 5.73 9.23
N PRO A 345 21.12 5.67 9.66
CA PRO A 345 21.66 6.60 10.63
C PRO A 345 21.44 8.05 10.20
N PHE A 346 21.07 8.90 11.13
CA PHE A 346 20.69 10.28 10.85
C PHE A 346 21.40 11.26 11.79
N SER A 347 21.82 12.40 11.27
CA SER A 347 22.42 13.48 12.04
C SER A 347 22.04 14.83 11.44
N MET A 348 21.75 15.81 12.33
CA MET A 348 21.54 17.21 11.96
C MET A 348 22.84 17.96 11.65
N GLN A 349 23.99 17.29 11.69
CA GLN A 349 25.27 17.90 11.31
C GLN A 349 25.21 18.32 9.83
N GLY A 350 25.55 19.58 9.53
CA GLY A 350 25.40 20.15 8.19
C GLY A 350 23.97 20.57 7.81
N LEU A 351 22.94 20.19 8.58
CA LEU A 351 21.56 20.56 8.31
C LEU A 351 21.09 21.77 9.12
N HIS A 352 20.27 22.62 8.52
CA HIS A 352 19.55 23.70 9.18
C HIS A 352 18.20 23.22 9.72
N TYR A 353 17.40 22.58 8.86
CA TYR A 353 16.14 21.92 9.20
C TYR A 353 16.09 20.51 8.61
N ALA A 354 15.40 19.62 9.32
CA ALA A 354 15.01 18.32 8.77
C ALA A 354 13.60 17.93 9.24
N THR A 355 12.87 17.25 8.38
CA THR A 355 11.52 16.77 8.69
C THR A 355 11.51 15.25 8.81
N ALA A 356 10.65 14.71 9.69
CA ALA A 356 10.44 13.27 9.88
C ALA A 356 9.02 12.98 10.34
N VAL A 357 8.64 11.69 10.42
CA VAL A 357 7.32 11.25 10.89
C VAL A 357 7.39 9.97 11.71
N SER A 358 6.38 9.77 12.54
CA SER A 358 6.23 8.56 13.36
C SER A 358 5.84 7.31 12.55
N GLY A 359 4.99 7.46 11.55
CA GLY A 359 4.29 6.36 10.86
C GLY A 359 5.01 5.73 9.67
N LYS A 360 6.30 5.97 9.51
CA LYS A 360 7.16 5.33 8.49
C LYS A 360 8.27 4.53 9.16
N SER A 361 9.53 4.77 8.80
CA SER A 361 10.67 3.97 9.28
C SER A 361 10.91 4.06 10.79
N LEU A 362 10.42 5.07 11.49
CA LEU A 362 10.40 5.06 12.97
C LEU A 362 9.54 3.90 13.53
N GLY A 363 8.57 3.41 12.77
CA GLY A 363 7.87 2.14 13.03
C GLY A 363 6.79 2.22 14.09
N THR A 364 6.07 3.33 14.19
CA THR A 364 4.96 3.49 15.12
C THR A 364 3.75 4.16 14.44
N VAL A 365 2.74 4.54 15.22
CA VAL A 365 1.51 5.12 14.71
C VAL A 365 1.75 6.34 13.83
N ALA A 366 1.04 6.42 12.70
CA ALA A 366 0.98 7.62 11.90
C ALA A 366 0.20 8.72 12.62
N GLY A 367 0.62 9.98 12.46
CA GLY A 367 -0.09 11.14 13.01
C GLY A 367 0.79 12.13 13.76
N LEU A 368 2.07 11.83 14.01
CA LEU A 368 3.06 12.81 14.44
C LEU A 368 4.09 13.07 13.35
N ALA A 369 4.31 14.35 13.09
CA ALA A 369 5.41 14.86 12.29
C ALA A 369 6.40 15.58 13.19
N PHE A 370 7.68 15.58 12.80
CA PHE A 370 8.76 16.20 13.55
C PHE A 370 9.53 17.16 12.67
N ILE A 371 9.91 18.30 13.23
CA ILE A 371 10.86 19.22 12.61
C ILE A 371 12.05 19.35 13.54
N PHE A 372 13.19 18.88 13.08
CA PHE A 372 14.48 19.06 13.76
C PHE A 372 15.11 20.39 13.34
N CYS A 373 15.61 21.14 14.31
CA CYS A 373 16.23 22.43 14.08
C CYS A 373 17.65 22.44 14.66
N LYS A 374 18.63 22.97 13.86
CA LYS A 374 20.00 23.23 14.35
C LYS A 374 20.05 24.48 15.24
N GLU A 375 19.32 25.52 14.83
CA GLU A 375 19.22 26.77 15.55
C GLU A 375 17.76 26.99 16.01
N ARG A 376 17.59 27.87 17.02
CA ARG A 376 16.23 28.21 17.49
C ARG A 376 15.55 29.10 16.45
N PRO A 377 14.42 28.71 15.87
CA PRO A 377 13.62 29.61 15.05
C PRO A 377 13.19 30.84 15.85
N VAL A 378 13.37 32.05 15.31
CA VAL A 378 13.18 33.30 16.07
C VAL A 378 11.94 34.09 15.66
N SER A 379 11.52 34.00 14.40
CA SER A 379 10.30 34.62 13.87
C SER A 379 9.69 33.78 12.78
N SER A 380 8.38 33.87 12.59
CA SER A 380 7.67 33.20 11.50
C SER A 380 6.36 33.91 11.20
N ASP A 381 6.10 34.15 9.91
CA ASP A 381 4.83 34.66 9.38
C ASP A 381 3.87 33.53 8.97
N ALA A 382 4.29 32.26 9.18
CA ALA A 382 3.46 31.11 8.88
C ALA A 382 2.19 31.09 9.74
N PRO A 383 1.08 30.49 9.24
CA PRO A 383 -0.11 30.27 10.02
C PRO A 383 0.20 29.62 11.38
N LEU A 384 -0.55 30.01 12.41
CA LEU A 384 -0.25 29.70 13.80
C LEU A 384 0.10 28.22 14.06
N TYR A 385 -0.60 27.29 13.39
CA TYR A 385 -0.36 25.84 13.52
C TYR A 385 0.97 25.37 12.90
N MET A 386 1.59 26.15 12.03
CA MET A 386 2.90 25.87 11.40
C MET A 386 3.99 26.82 11.88
N ASN A 387 3.70 27.69 12.85
CA ASN A 387 4.63 28.69 13.37
C ASN A 387 5.60 28.04 14.38
N LEU A 388 6.82 27.70 13.93
CA LEU A 388 7.80 26.99 14.74
C LEU A 388 8.22 27.76 16.01
N PRO A 389 8.51 29.08 15.98
CA PRO A 389 8.79 29.87 17.17
C PRO A 389 7.70 29.75 18.24
N TYR A 390 6.43 29.73 17.84
CA TYR A 390 5.28 29.61 18.74
C TYR A 390 5.29 28.30 19.52
N TYR A 391 5.64 27.18 18.86
CA TYR A 391 5.78 25.88 19.55
C TYR A 391 6.92 25.88 20.57
N ILE A 392 8.03 26.52 20.25
CA ILE A 392 9.18 26.64 21.18
C ILE A 392 8.84 27.52 22.37
N GLU A 393 8.14 28.63 22.16
CA GLU A 393 7.71 29.54 23.23
C GLU A 393 6.66 28.88 24.15
N LYS A 394 5.62 28.27 23.57
CA LYS A 394 4.49 27.74 24.33
C LYS A 394 4.68 26.27 24.74
N GLN A 395 5.70 25.59 24.23
CA GLN A 395 6.01 24.16 24.42
C GLN A 395 4.89 23.21 23.94
N ILE A 396 3.65 23.41 24.38
CA ILE A 396 2.46 22.63 24.02
C ILE A 396 1.35 23.60 23.64
N PRO A 397 1.42 24.27 22.47
CA PRO A 397 0.43 25.29 22.11
C PRO A 397 -0.95 24.73 21.78
N PHE A 398 -1.02 23.46 21.34
CA PHE A 398 -2.25 22.80 20.89
C PHE A 398 -2.42 21.43 21.54
N THR A 399 -3.63 20.87 21.40
CA THR A 399 -3.92 19.53 21.92
C THR A 399 -3.07 18.49 21.20
N LEU A 400 -2.25 17.78 21.98
CA LEU A 400 -1.46 16.65 21.52
C LEU A 400 -1.96 15.39 22.23
N PRO A 401 -2.50 14.39 21.53
CA PRO A 401 -2.96 13.14 22.15
C PRO A 401 -1.82 12.38 22.82
N HIS A 402 -2.03 11.97 24.06
CA HIS A 402 -1.01 11.30 24.87
C HIS A 402 -0.51 9.99 24.26
N TYR A 403 -1.39 9.21 23.65
CA TYR A 403 -1.02 7.94 23.03
C TYR A 403 0.00 8.07 21.90
N PHE A 404 0.09 9.22 21.23
CA PHE A 404 1.15 9.48 20.25
C PHE A 404 2.53 9.57 20.92
N VAL A 405 2.61 10.22 22.06
CA VAL A 405 3.85 10.38 22.82
C VAL A 405 4.31 9.01 23.35
N GLU A 406 3.39 8.23 23.92
CA GLU A 406 3.67 6.86 24.40
C GLU A 406 4.15 5.96 23.25
N ALA A 407 3.49 5.99 22.10
CA ALA A 407 3.84 5.18 20.94
C ALA A 407 5.23 5.52 20.38
N VAL A 408 5.57 6.81 20.31
CA VAL A 408 6.92 7.24 19.90
C VAL A 408 7.97 6.84 20.92
N LYS A 409 7.69 7.02 22.22
CA LYS A 409 8.58 6.60 23.32
C LYS A 409 8.92 5.10 23.23
N ASP A 410 7.94 4.27 22.93
CA ASP A 410 8.16 2.82 22.76
C ASP A 410 8.97 2.50 21.49
N ALA A 411 8.69 3.19 20.38
CA ALA A 411 9.46 3.02 19.16
C ALA A 411 10.94 3.43 19.31
N LEU A 412 11.22 4.48 20.06
CA LEU A 412 12.58 4.96 20.30
C LEU A 412 13.44 3.94 21.06
N LYS A 413 12.85 3.08 21.89
CA LYS A 413 13.58 1.98 22.55
C LYS A 413 14.16 0.97 21.57
N LEU A 414 13.50 0.79 20.41
CA LEU A 414 13.91 -0.14 19.37
C LEU A 414 14.74 0.53 18.26
N TYR A 415 14.95 1.84 18.34
CA TYR A 415 15.60 2.62 17.29
C TYR A 415 17.02 2.13 16.94
N PRO A 416 17.90 1.79 17.90
CA PRO A 416 19.26 1.32 17.59
C PRO A 416 19.29 0.00 16.80
N GLU A 417 18.35 -0.92 17.09
CA GLU A 417 18.30 -2.25 16.47
C GLU A 417 17.61 -2.20 15.10
N ARG A 418 16.88 -1.13 14.80
CA ARG A 418 16.03 -1.02 13.64
C ARG A 418 16.81 -1.02 12.33
N PHE A 419 17.95 -0.36 12.29
CA PHE A 419 18.80 -0.32 11.09
C PHE A 419 19.23 -1.71 10.66
N ASP A 420 19.76 -2.51 11.60
CA ASP A 420 20.20 -3.89 11.34
C ASP A 420 19.06 -4.78 10.86
N VAL A 421 17.84 -4.59 11.41
CA VAL A 421 16.66 -5.34 10.99
C VAL A 421 16.28 -4.99 9.55
N LEU A 422 16.22 -3.69 9.22
CA LEU A 422 15.84 -3.25 7.87
C LEU A 422 16.90 -3.63 6.83
N GLU A 423 18.20 -3.53 7.16
CA GLU A 423 19.31 -3.97 6.29
C GLU A 423 19.24 -5.47 6.00
N LYS A 424 19.00 -6.31 7.00
CA LYS A 424 18.83 -7.76 6.82
C LYS A 424 17.62 -8.08 5.91
N ARG A 425 16.52 -7.39 6.11
CA ARG A 425 15.31 -7.53 5.27
C ARG A 425 15.57 -7.11 3.83
N MET A 426 16.24 -5.97 3.63
CA MET A 426 16.63 -5.51 2.29
C MET A 426 17.58 -6.50 1.61
N ALA A 427 18.56 -7.03 2.34
CA ALA A 427 19.44 -8.08 1.83
C ALA A 427 18.64 -9.32 1.40
N THR A 428 17.59 -9.69 2.14
CA THR A 428 16.70 -10.80 1.76
C THR A 428 15.95 -10.53 0.46
N ILE A 429 15.47 -9.27 0.24
CA ILE A 429 14.85 -8.89 -1.04
C ILE A 429 15.88 -8.95 -2.17
N LYS A 430 17.07 -8.34 -2.00
CA LYS A 430 18.12 -8.30 -3.02
C LYS A 430 18.66 -9.68 -3.41
N ASN A 431 18.67 -10.63 -2.47
CA ASN A 431 19.06 -12.02 -2.71
C ASN A 431 17.94 -12.89 -3.27
N SER A 432 16.74 -12.34 -3.48
CA SER A 432 15.64 -13.06 -4.13
C SER A 432 15.81 -13.06 -5.66
N ALA A 433 14.92 -13.79 -6.36
CA ALA A 433 14.89 -13.80 -7.81
C ALA A 433 14.38 -12.48 -8.42
N LEU A 434 13.96 -11.52 -7.59
CA LEU A 434 13.46 -10.22 -8.04
C LEU A 434 14.64 -9.29 -8.38
N ASN A 435 14.62 -8.74 -9.60
CA ASN A 435 15.58 -7.71 -9.99
C ASN A 435 15.12 -6.35 -9.45
N VAL A 436 15.55 -6.02 -8.24
CA VAL A 436 15.12 -4.81 -7.51
C VAL A 436 16.20 -3.73 -7.51
N THR A 437 15.74 -2.48 -7.48
CA THR A 437 16.58 -1.30 -7.20
C THR A 437 16.28 -0.80 -5.80
N ALA A 438 17.32 -0.58 -5.00
CA ALA A 438 17.23 0.04 -3.67
C ALA A 438 18.62 0.51 -3.22
N THR A 439 18.75 1.78 -2.79
CA THR A 439 19.99 2.33 -2.24
C THR A 439 19.93 2.56 -0.73
N TYR A 440 18.76 2.33 -0.09
CA TYR A 440 18.60 2.32 1.36
C TYR A 440 17.57 1.26 1.80
N PRO A 441 17.55 0.85 3.08
CA PRO A 441 16.89 -0.40 3.48
C PRO A 441 15.37 -0.29 3.70
N MET A 442 14.73 0.84 3.44
CA MET A 442 13.31 1.02 3.70
C MET A 442 12.42 0.37 2.64
N ILE A 443 12.80 0.48 1.37
CA ILE A 443 11.94 0.13 0.24
C ILE A 443 12.76 -0.30 -0.97
N ALA A 444 12.30 -1.31 -1.67
CA ALA A 444 12.84 -1.76 -2.95
C ALA A 444 11.83 -1.53 -4.07
N THR A 445 12.31 -1.06 -5.22
CA THR A 445 11.52 -0.89 -6.44
C THR A 445 11.81 -2.04 -7.40
N TRP A 446 10.76 -2.60 -7.96
CA TRP A 446 10.78 -3.72 -8.87
C TRP A 446 9.99 -3.40 -10.15
N ALA A 447 10.61 -3.53 -11.33
CA ALA A 447 9.99 -3.28 -12.63
C ALA A 447 9.69 -4.61 -13.35
N HIS A 448 8.52 -4.69 -13.99
CA HIS A 448 8.16 -5.82 -14.83
C HIS A 448 7.15 -5.40 -15.93
N PRO A 449 7.28 -5.87 -17.19
CA PRO A 449 6.35 -5.50 -18.27
C PRO A 449 4.88 -5.83 -17.96
N LYS A 450 4.63 -6.92 -17.24
CA LYS A 450 3.29 -7.36 -16.79
C LYS A 450 2.98 -6.98 -15.33
N MET A 451 3.49 -5.84 -14.85
CA MET A 451 3.35 -5.45 -13.44
C MET A 451 1.90 -5.35 -12.99
N ALA A 452 1.01 -4.82 -13.81
CA ALA A 452 -0.41 -4.71 -13.49
C ALA A 452 -1.06 -6.09 -13.22
N GLU A 453 -0.73 -7.10 -14.05
CA GLU A 453 -1.20 -8.47 -13.85
C GLU A 453 -0.63 -9.10 -12.56
N ILE A 454 0.67 -8.91 -12.30
CA ILE A 454 1.33 -9.38 -11.09
C ILE A 454 0.69 -8.77 -9.83
N LEU A 455 0.41 -7.47 -9.82
CA LEU A 455 -0.26 -6.79 -8.71
C LEU A 455 -1.65 -7.35 -8.47
N THR A 456 -2.42 -7.60 -9.54
CA THR A 456 -3.74 -8.24 -9.46
C THR A 456 -3.65 -9.65 -8.86
N ILE A 457 -2.68 -10.45 -9.32
CA ILE A 457 -2.44 -11.80 -8.77
C ILE A 457 -2.05 -11.71 -7.28
N CYS A 458 -1.15 -10.81 -6.92
CA CYS A 458 -0.75 -10.59 -5.54
C CYS A 458 -1.96 -10.22 -4.67
N ALA A 459 -2.78 -9.27 -5.09
CA ALA A 459 -3.97 -8.82 -4.37
C ALA A 459 -5.00 -9.95 -4.18
N LEU A 460 -5.30 -10.74 -5.22
CA LEU A 460 -6.18 -11.91 -5.14
C LEU A 460 -5.67 -12.96 -4.13
N ASN A 461 -4.37 -13.01 -3.90
CA ASN A 461 -3.73 -13.93 -2.96
C ASN A 461 -3.46 -13.32 -1.58
N GLY A 462 -3.84 -12.06 -1.37
CA GLY A 462 -3.72 -11.35 -0.09
C GLY A 462 -2.38 -10.66 0.14
N PHE A 463 -1.58 -10.46 -0.90
CA PHE A 463 -0.35 -9.69 -0.84
C PHE A 463 -0.58 -8.30 -1.41
N LEU A 464 -0.45 -7.27 -0.58
CA LEU A 464 -0.66 -5.89 -0.98
C LEU A 464 0.68 -5.20 -1.18
N LEU A 465 1.09 -5.07 -2.44
CA LEU A 465 2.29 -4.35 -2.87
C LEU A 465 1.92 -2.90 -3.22
N HIS A 466 2.85 -1.97 -3.04
CA HIS A 466 2.64 -0.59 -3.47
C HIS A 466 2.89 -0.45 -4.97
N GLY A 467 1.83 -0.29 -5.75
CA GLY A 467 1.88 -0.17 -7.21
C GLY A 467 0.77 0.69 -7.79
N ASP A 468 -0.11 1.27 -6.94
CA ASP A 468 -1.32 1.96 -7.39
C ASP A 468 -1.14 3.46 -7.68
N SER A 469 -0.04 4.07 -7.22
CA SER A 469 0.25 5.48 -7.50
C SER A 469 0.46 5.71 -9.00
N THR A 470 0.06 6.89 -9.51
CA THR A 470 0.14 7.22 -10.94
C THR A 470 1.55 7.01 -11.48
N TYR A 471 2.58 7.55 -10.80
CA TYR A 471 3.97 7.41 -11.22
C TYR A 471 4.48 5.95 -11.24
N LEU A 472 3.97 5.07 -10.36
CA LEU A 472 4.33 3.65 -10.37
C LEU A 472 3.69 2.91 -11.57
N LYS A 473 2.43 3.22 -11.86
CA LYS A 473 1.72 2.65 -13.02
C LYS A 473 2.35 3.06 -14.35
N GLU A 474 2.69 4.34 -14.49
CA GLU A 474 3.32 4.88 -15.70
C GLU A 474 4.69 4.23 -15.98
N CYS A 475 5.43 3.87 -14.93
CA CYS A 475 6.73 3.19 -15.05
C CYS A 475 6.65 1.66 -15.06
N ASN A 476 5.47 1.03 -14.92
CA ASN A 476 5.29 -0.42 -14.73
C ASN A 476 6.13 -0.97 -13.56
N ILE A 477 6.11 -0.30 -12.43
CA ILE A 477 6.88 -0.67 -11.23
C ILE A 477 5.97 -0.93 -10.03
N ALA A 478 6.43 -1.81 -9.15
CA ALA A 478 5.87 -1.99 -7.81
C ALA A 478 6.97 -1.83 -6.76
N GLN A 479 6.55 -1.62 -5.53
CA GLN A 479 7.46 -1.43 -4.41
C GLN A 479 7.16 -2.41 -3.28
N ILE A 480 8.23 -2.87 -2.64
CA ILE A 480 8.22 -3.78 -1.49
C ILE A 480 8.93 -3.07 -0.35
N SER A 481 8.18 -2.68 0.67
CA SER A 481 8.74 -2.04 1.85
C SER A 481 9.12 -3.07 2.92
N THR A 482 10.21 -2.81 3.63
CA THR A 482 10.75 -3.65 4.70
C THR A 482 10.22 -3.30 6.09
N ILE A 483 9.50 -2.17 6.23
CA ILE A 483 9.17 -1.58 7.53
C ILE A 483 8.05 -2.29 8.30
N GLN A 484 7.26 -3.13 7.65
CA GLN A 484 6.14 -3.82 8.29
C GLN A 484 6.62 -4.88 9.29
N PRO A 485 6.03 -4.99 10.48
CA PRO A 485 6.47 -5.94 11.52
C PRO A 485 6.47 -7.40 11.06
N SER A 486 5.45 -7.79 10.27
CA SER A 486 5.28 -9.16 9.77
C SER A 486 6.16 -9.51 8.56
N PHE A 487 7.02 -8.59 8.09
CA PHE A 487 7.78 -8.70 6.84
C PHE A 487 8.45 -10.06 6.65
N ASP A 488 9.22 -10.54 7.63
CA ASP A 488 10.05 -11.74 7.47
C ASP A 488 9.20 -13.00 7.16
N LYS A 489 8.05 -13.12 7.81
CA LYS A 489 7.08 -14.20 7.55
C LYS A 489 6.38 -14.02 6.21
N ASP A 490 5.94 -12.81 5.92
CA ASP A 490 5.07 -12.52 4.79
C ASP A 490 5.87 -12.49 3.47
N PHE A 491 7.11 -12.00 3.51
CA PHE A 491 7.98 -11.96 2.33
C PHE A 491 8.36 -13.38 1.85
N LYS A 492 8.60 -14.31 2.76
CA LYS A 492 8.83 -15.72 2.39
C LYS A 492 7.65 -16.31 1.61
N ARG A 493 6.42 -16.01 2.03
CA ARG A 493 5.20 -16.45 1.35
C ARG A 493 4.99 -15.74 0.01
N LEU A 494 5.35 -14.45 -0.07
CA LEU A 494 5.33 -13.70 -1.33
C LEU A 494 6.32 -14.30 -2.33
N GLN A 495 7.56 -14.62 -1.91
CA GLN A 495 8.55 -15.27 -2.76
C GLN A 495 8.05 -16.60 -3.32
N GLU A 496 7.41 -17.44 -2.48
CA GLU A 496 6.83 -18.71 -2.93
C GLU A 496 5.73 -18.48 -4.00
N LEU A 497 4.87 -17.47 -3.83
CA LEU A 497 3.88 -17.09 -4.84
C LEU A 497 4.55 -16.66 -6.15
N LEU A 498 5.48 -15.70 -6.06
CA LEU A 498 6.11 -15.11 -7.23
C LEU A 498 6.91 -16.12 -8.04
N THR A 499 7.50 -17.16 -7.41
CA THR A 499 8.15 -18.26 -8.13
C THR A 499 7.19 -18.89 -9.15
N TYR A 500 5.98 -19.26 -8.72
CA TYR A 500 5.00 -19.88 -9.63
C TYR A 500 4.39 -18.88 -10.61
N VAL A 501 4.16 -17.65 -10.18
CA VAL A 501 3.63 -16.58 -11.05
C VAL A 501 4.58 -16.32 -12.21
N MET A 502 5.89 -16.22 -11.94
CA MET A 502 6.90 -15.98 -12.98
C MET A 502 7.09 -17.15 -13.95
N GLU A 503 6.77 -18.37 -13.53
CA GLU A 503 6.80 -19.55 -14.41
C GLU A 503 5.55 -19.62 -15.33
N THR A 504 4.48 -18.91 -14.99
CA THR A 504 3.19 -18.97 -15.71
C THR A 504 2.85 -17.71 -16.49
N LEU A 505 3.57 -16.62 -16.31
CA LEU A 505 3.46 -15.36 -17.07
C LEU A 505 4.35 -15.36 -18.31
#